data_3faa879496db42fee76b7de8f7da896f
#
_entry.id   3faa879496db42fee76b7de8f7da896f
#
_cell.length_a   1.000
_cell.length_b   1.000
_cell.length_c   1.000
_cell.angle_alpha   90.00
_cell.angle_beta   90.00
_cell.angle_gamma   90.00
#
_symmetry.space_group_name_H-M   'P 1'
#
loop_
_entity.id
_entity.type
_entity.pdbx_description
1 polymer ?
#
loop_
_entity_poly.entity_id
_entity_poly.type
_entity_poly.pdbx_seq_one_letter_code
_entity_poly.pdbx_strand_id
1 'polypeptide(L)'
;MFIKKQIIMTIIELQGSGGWVSAELTDEEVSKSKLVPNIDKHFLASLEKLDLGKMLKHFCKTCDSEFDGPTKIQIEEKPNEPVANGLILIERGQYTCHKCNTIIGEYRVFSQS
;
A
#
# COMPACT_ATOMS: atom_id res chain seq x y z
N MET A 1 22.22 27.38 -14.45
CA MET A 1 20.96 27.29 -13.67
C MET A 1 20.49 25.86 -13.64
N PHE A 2 20.32 25.30 -12.46
CA PHE A 2 19.86 23.94 -12.31
C PHE A 2 18.36 23.92 -12.13
N ILE A 3 17.69 23.20 -13.02
CA ILE A 3 16.26 22.91 -12.83
C ILE A 3 16.19 21.65 -11.99
N LYS A 4 15.79 21.78 -10.74
CA LYS A 4 15.49 20.64 -9.91
C LYS A 4 14.27 19.94 -10.50
N LYS A 5 14.44 18.67 -10.84
CA LYS A 5 13.29 17.85 -11.22
C LYS A 5 12.36 17.72 -10.02
N GLN A 6 11.23 18.37 -10.08
CA GLN A 6 10.22 18.25 -9.04
C GLN A 6 9.55 16.90 -9.17
N ILE A 7 9.59 16.12 -8.09
CA ILE A 7 8.76 14.91 -7.98
C ILE A 7 7.39 15.38 -7.55
N ILE A 8 6.42 15.27 -8.44
CA ILE A 8 5.04 15.59 -8.14
C ILE A 8 4.43 14.39 -7.44
N MET A 9 3.99 14.59 -6.20
CA MET A 9 3.29 13.57 -5.43
C MET A 9 1.79 13.83 -5.49
N THR A 10 1.01 12.79 -5.69
CA THR A 10 -0.44 12.83 -5.71
C THR A 10 -0.99 12.08 -4.51
N ILE A 11 -1.98 12.67 -3.83
CA ILE A 11 -2.64 12.02 -2.70
C ILE A 11 -3.73 11.12 -3.26
N ILE A 12 -3.61 9.82 -2.99
CA ILE A 12 -4.53 8.79 -3.50
C ILE A 12 -5.10 8.00 -2.34
N GLU A 13 -6.40 7.71 -2.41
CA GLU A 13 -7.09 6.83 -1.48
C GLU A 13 -6.95 5.39 -1.99
N LEU A 14 -6.27 4.55 -1.21
CA LEU A 14 -5.99 3.16 -1.56
C LEU A 14 -6.93 2.25 -0.79
N GLN A 15 -7.72 1.47 -1.51
CA GLN A 15 -8.72 0.58 -0.93
C GLN A 15 -8.10 -0.70 -0.39
N GLY A 16 -8.60 -1.15 0.73
CA GLY A 16 -8.25 -2.43 1.33
C GLY A 16 -9.50 -3.16 1.82
N SER A 17 -9.33 -4.39 2.25
CA SER A 17 -10.46 -5.23 2.71
C SER A 17 -11.12 -4.70 3.98
N GLY A 18 -10.36 -4.06 4.85
CA GLY A 18 -10.86 -3.55 6.14
C GLY A 18 -10.95 -2.03 6.25
N GLY A 19 -10.76 -1.29 5.15
CA GLY A 19 -10.80 0.15 5.12
C GLY A 19 -10.03 0.74 3.96
N TRP A 20 -9.47 1.94 4.14
CA TRP A 20 -8.65 2.57 3.11
C TRP A 20 -7.51 3.36 3.75
N VAL A 21 -6.52 3.67 2.92
CA VAL A 21 -5.36 4.49 3.31
C VAL A 21 -5.22 5.63 2.30
N SER A 22 -5.05 6.85 2.79
CA SER A 22 -4.73 8.01 1.96
C SER A 22 -3.22 8.22 2.02
N ALA A 23 -2.55 8.19 0.88
CA ALA A 23 -1.10 8.26 0.81
C ALA A 23 -0.61 9.14 -0.34
N GLU A 24 0.59 9.69 -0.18
CA GLU A 24 1.27 10.42 -1.25
C GLU A 24 2.01 9.43 -2.15
N LEU A 25 1.63 9.41 -3.42
CA LEU A 25 2.18 8.49 -4.41
C LEU A 25 2.82 9.24 -5.57
N THR A 26 3.87 8.65 -6.16
CA THR A 26 4.42 9.11 -7.44
C THR A 26 3.49 8.68 -8.57
N ASP A 27 3.66 9.27 -9.76
CA ASP A 27 2.86 8.89 -10.94
C ASP A 27 2.98 7.40 -11.26
N GLU A 28 4.16 6.82 -11.09
CA GLU A 28 4.39 5.39 -11.29
C GLU A 28 3.60 4.55 -10.30
N GLU A 29 3.61 4.94 -9.03
CA GLU A 29 2.84 4.24 -7.98
C GLU A 29 1.34 4.37 -8.21
N VAL A 30 0.86 5.53 -8.64
CA VAL A 30 -0.56 5.74 -8.99
C VAL A 30 -0.98 4.76 -10.08
N SER A 31 -0.18 4.62 -11.13
CA SER A 31 -0.46 3.67 -12.21
C SER A 31 -0.49 2.23 -11.72
N LYS A 32 0.47 1.84 -10.88
CA LYS A 32 0.56 0.48 -10.31
C LYS A 32 -0.59 0.15 -9.37
N SER A 33 -1.16 1.14 -8.71
CA SER A 33 -2.25 0.94 -7.75
C SER A 33 -3.59 0.59 -8.40
N LYS A 34 -3.73 0.79 -9.71
CA LYS A 34 -4.93 0.45 -10.46
C LYS A 34 -4.91 -1.01 -10.89
N LEU A 35 -6.00 -1.74 -10.63
CA LEU A 35 -6.17 -3.11 -11.11
C LEU A 35 -6.67 -3.13 -12.56
N VAL A 36 -7.50 -2.15 -12.93
CA VAL A 36 -8.09 -2.04 -14.26
C VAL A 36 -7.84 -0.63 -14.77
N PRO A 37 -7.21 -0.45 -15.96
CA PRO A 37 -6.82 0.88 -16.45
C PRO A 37 -7.96 1.90 -16.57
N ASN A 38 -9.18 1.44 -16.86
CA ASN A 38 -10.33 2.33 -17.11
C ASN A 38 -11.18 2.61 -15.87
N ILE A 39 -10.78 2.10 -14.70
CA ILE A 39 -11.50 2.31 -13.44
C ILE A 39 -10.62 3.11 -12.50
N ASP A 40 -11.10 4.25 -12.01
CA ASP A 40 -10.36 5.14 -11.12
C ASP A 40 -10.41 4.66 -9.67
N LYS A 41 -10.22 3.37 -9.45
CA LYS A 41 -10.05 2.80 -8.12
C LYS A 41 -8.62 2.34 -7.92
N HIS A 42 -8.10 2.63 -6.75
CA HIS A 42 -6.73 2.32 -6.37
C HIS A 42 -6.74 1.39 -5.16
N PHE A 43 -5.84 0.41 -5.16
CA PHE A 43 -5.84 -0.66 -4.16
C PHE A 43 -4.47 -0.81 -3.50
N LEU A 44 -4.47 -1.00 -2.18
CA LEU A 44 -3.26 -1.28 -1.42
C LEU A 44 -2.56 -2.54 -1.92
N ALA A 45 -3.32 -3.57 -2.21
CA ALA A 45 -2.78 -4.86 -2.64
C ALA A 45 -2.08 -4.82 -4.00
N SER A 46 -2.34 -3.79 -4.82
CA SER A 46 -1.70 -3.62 -6.13
C SER A 46 -0.30 -3.02 -6.03
N LEU A 47 0.04 -2.45 -4.89
CA LEU A 47 1.36 -1.93 -4.60
C LEU A 47 2.13 -2.96 -3.77
N GLU A 48 3.46 -2.92 -3.85
CA GLU A 48 4.29 -3.62 -2.92
C GLU A 48 4.18 -2.92 -1.55
N LYS A 49 5.05 -3.24 -0.63
CA LYS A 49 5.04 -2.64 0.71
C LYS A 49 5.13 -1.11 0.62
N LEU A 50 4.07 -0.45 1.04
CA LEU A 50 4.02 1.00 1.07
C LEU A 50 4.71 1.52 2.33
N ASP A 51 5.57 2.53 2.16
CA ASP A 51 6.21 3.20 3.28
C ASP A 51 5.16 3.89 4.15
N LEU A 52 5.17 3.62 5.45
CA LEU A 52 4.28 4.26 6.41
C LEU A 52 4.42 5.79 6.42
N GLY A 53 5.62 6.29 6.13
CA GLY A 53 5.87 7.73 6.05
C GLY A 53 5.10 8.44 4.95
N LYS A 54 4.60 7.71 3.95
CA LYS A 54 3.76 8.25 2.88
C LYS A 54 2.29 8.30 3.24
N MET A 55 1.86 7.58 4.26
CA MET A 55 0.46 7.51 4.67
C MET A 55 0.08 8.75 5.47
N LEU A 56 -0.96 9.44 5.02
CA LEU A 56 -1.47 10.65 5.67
C LEU A 56 -2.62 10.35 6.61
N LYS A 57 -3.49 9.43 6.23
CA LYS A 57 -4.69 9.04 6.96
C LYS A 57 -5.03 7.59 6.67
N HIS A 58 -5.81 6.99 7.56
CA HIS A 58 -6.41 5.70 7.28
C HIS A 58 -7.81 5.61 7.88
N PHE A 59 -8.66 4.82 7.26
CA PHE A 59 -10.01 4.54 7.70
C PHE A 59 -10.14 3.06 8.08
N CYS A 60 -10.73 2.80 9.22
CA CYS A 60 -11.00 1.44 9.70
C CYS A 60 -12.49 1.17 9.69
N LYS A 61 -12.94 0.15 8.97
CA LYS A 61 -14.35 -0.23 8.91
C LYS A 61 -14.89 -0.69 10.27
N THR A 62 -14.05 -1.38 11.05
CA THR A 62 -14.44 -1.86 12.39
C THR A 62 -14.66 -0.71 13.36
N CYS A 63 -13.78 0.28 13.37
CA CYS A 63 -13.91 1.47 14.18
C CYS A 63 -14.96 2.44 13.63
N ASP A 64 -15.31 2.29 12.35
CA ASP A 64 -16.15 3.22 11.59
C ASP A 64 -15.65 4.66 11.74
N SER A 65 -14.34 4.83 11.66
CA SER A 65 -13.69 6.11 11.89
C SER A 65 -12.44 6.27 11.06
N GLU A 66 -12.15 7.53 10.72
CA GLU A 66 -10.95 7.98 10.04
C GLU A 66 -9.94 8.45 11.07
N PHE A 67 -8.68 8.10 10.86
CA PHE A 67 -7.58 8.49 11.75
C PHE A 67 -6.49 9.20 10.98
N ASP A 68 -5.89 10.21 11.59
CA ASP A 68 -4.71 10.88 11.03
C ASP A 68 -3.49 9.97 11.21
N GLY A 69 -2.63 9.98 10.19
CA GLY A 69 -1.37 9.24 10.23
C GLY A 69 -1.47 7.82 9.68
N PRO A 70 -0.37 7.07 9.78
CA PRO A 70 -0.27 5.75 9.18
C PRO A 70 -0.96 4.66 9.99
N THR A 71 -1.22 3.53 9.30
CA THR A 71 -1.56 2.27 9.95
C THR A 71 -0.33 1.71 10.66
N LYS A 72 -0.49 0.60 11.39
CA LYS A 72 0.62 -0.25 11.77
C LYS A 72 0.93 -1.21 10.62
N ILE A 73 2.16 -1.73 10.60
CA ILE A 73 2.55 -2.84 9.73
C ILE A 73 2.84 -4.05 10.60
N GLN A 74 2.27 -5.17 10.21
CA GLN A 74 2.60 -6.47 10.78
C GLN A 74 3.18 -7.35 9.68
N ILE A 75 4.43 -7.76 9.83
CA ILE A 75 5.05 -8.71 8.91
C ILE A 75 4.50 -10.10 9.26
N GLU A 76 3.79 -10.68 8.30
CA GLU A 76 3.18 -12.00 8.50
C GLU A 76 4.21 -13.11 8.32
N GLU A 77 4.95 -13.05 7.21
CA GLU A 77 5.99 -14.05 6.94
C GLU A 77 6.97 -13.60 5.85
N LYS A 78 8.12 -14.26 5.81
CA LYS A 78 9.14 -14.09 4.78
C LYS A 78 9.42 -15.45 4.16
N PRO A 79 8.52 -15.94 3.29
CA PRO A 79 8.58 -17.32 2.80
C PRO A 79 9.75 -17.62 1.87
N ASN A 80 10.25 -16.62 1.14
CA ASN A 80 11.32 -16.80 0.15
C ASN A 80 11.04 -17.98 -0.79
N GLU A 81 9.81 -18.05 -1.29
CA GLU A 81 9.39 -19.17 -2.13
C GLU A 81 9.08 -18.75 -3.55
N PRO A 82 9.45 -19.57 -4.54
CA PRO A 82 9.09 -19.31 -5.93
C PRO A 82 7.58 -19.42 -6.12
N VAL A 83 6.96 -18.40 -6.71
CA VAL A 83 5.52 -18.39 -7.00
C VAL A 83 5.23 -18.40 -8.50
N ALA A 84 6.24 -18.05 -9.33
CA ALA A 84 6.16 -18.12 -10.78
C ALA A 84 7.59 -18.14 -11.34
N ASN A 85 7.71 -18.35 -12.64
CA ASN A 85 9.02 -18.34 -13.29
C ASN A 85 9.72 -16.98 -13.08
N GLY A 86 10.88 -17.01 -12.45
CA GLY A 86 11.66 -15.81 -12.19
C GLY A 86 11.15 -14.94 -11.08
N LEU A 87 10.12 -15.36 -10.35
CA LEU A 87 9.50 -14.55 -9.30
C LEU A 87 9.51 -15.28 -7.97
N ILE A 88 10.01 -14.61 -6.94
CA ILE A 88 10.09 -15.13 -5.58
C ILE A 88 9.30 -14.22 -4.65
N LEU A 89 8.38 -14.78 -3.87
CA LEU A 89 7.69 -14.05 -2.81
C LEU A 89 8.62 -13.98 -1.60
N ILE A 90 9.12 -12.79 -1.28
CA ILE A 90 10.11 -12.60 -0.21
C ILE A 90 9.51 -12.11 1.10
N GLU A 91 8.38 -11.43 1.05
CA GLU A 91 7.71 -10.93 2.25
C GLU A 91 6.24 -10.74 1.98
N ARG A 92 5.41 -11.04 2.95
CA ARG A 92 4.01 -10.62 2.96
C ARG A 92 3.63 -10.17 4.36
N GLY A 93 2.70 -9.24 4.43
CA GLY A 93 2.25 -8.70 5.69
C GLY A 93 0.95 -7.94 5.56
N GLN A 94 0.60 -7.24 6.63
CA GLN A 94 -0.69 -6.60 6.77
C GLN A 94 -0.53 -5.17 7.29
N TYR A 95 -1.40 -4.29 6.80
CA TYR A 95 -1.60 -2.97 7.39
C TYR A 95 -2.76 -3.09 8.36
N THR A 96 -2.54 -2.74 9.62
CA THR A 96 -3.54 -2.88 10.66
C THR A 96 -3.91 -1.54 11.27
N CYS A 97 -5.16 -1.40 11.71
CA CYS A 97 -5.62 -0.20 12.40
C CYS A 97 -4.78 0.02 13.67
N HIS A 98 -4.29 1.25 13.84
CA HIS A 98 -3.45 1.56 15.00
C HIS A 98 -4.21 1.45 16.33
N LYS A 99 -5.55 1.50 16.30
CA LYS A 99 -6.38 1.48 17.49
C LYS A 99 -6.92 0.10 17.84
N CYS A 100 -7.48 -0.62 16.86
CA CYS A 100 -8.17 -1.90 17.12
C CYS A 100 -7.49 -3.12 16.49
N ASN A 101 -6.40 -2.93 15.77
CA ASN A 101 -5.65 -3.98 15.08
C ASN A 101 -6.41 -4.72 13.96
N THR A 102 -7.55 -4.18 13.52
CA THR A 102 -8.24 -4.73 12.34
C THR A 102 -7.34 -4.65 11.12
N ILE A 103 -7.33 -5.70 10.31
CA ILE A 103 -6.59 -5.70 9.05
C ILE A 103 -7.27 -4.76 8.07
N ILE A 104 -6.58 -3.70 7.67
CA ILE A 104 -7.08 -2.72 6.69
C ILE A 104 -6.74 -3.17 5.28
N GLY A 105 -5.56 -3.74 5.08
CA GLY A 105 -5.12 -4.25 3.80
C GLY A 105 -3.91 -5.14 3.93
N GLU A 106 -3.51 -5.74 2.82
CA GLU A 106 -2.37 -6.65 2.78
C GLU A 106 -1.38 -6.20 1.73
N TYR A 107 -0.13 -6.64 1.88
CA TYR A 107 0.91 -6.40 0.88
C TYR A 107 1.72 -7.67 0.63
N ARG A 108 2.32 -7.72 -0.57
CA ARG A 108 3.28 -8.76 -0.95
C ARG A 108 4.46 -8.11 -1.65
N VAL A 109 5.65 -8.54 -1.30
CA VAL A 109 6.88 -8.08 -1.93
C VAL A 109 7.51 -9.23 -2.69
N PHE A 110 7.83 -8.99 -3.95
CA PHE A 110 8.43 -10.00 -4.82
C PHE A 110 9.84 -9.57 -5.23
N SER A 111 10.68 -10.57 -5.48
CA SER A 111 12.00 -10.38 -6.03
C SER A 111 12.16 -11.26 -7.27
N GLN A 112 12.99 -10.84 -8.20
CA GLN A 112 13.35 -11.68 -9.35
C GLN A 112 14.48 -12.61 -8.96
N SER A 113 14.36 -13.86 -9.38
CA SER A 113 15.42 -14.85 -9.18
C SER A 113 16.44 -14.82 -10.31
#